data_ef77aadf5e5875f78d1fbf051ca8675d
#
_entry.id   ef77aadf5e5875f78d1fbf051ca8675d
#
_cell.length_a   1.000
_cell.length_b   1.000
_cell.length_c   1.000
_cell.angle_alpha   90.00
_cell.angle_beta   90.00
_cell.angle_gamma   90.00
#
_symmetry.space_group_name_H-M   'P 1'
#
loop_
_entity.id
_entity.type
_entity.pdbx_description
1 polymer ?
#
loop_
_entity_poly.entity_id
_entity_poly.type
_entity_poly.pdbx_seq_one_letter_code
_entity_poly.pdbx_strand_id
1 'polypeptide(L)'
;RLRNNNPAPLSLIVGLLISEAMDSVSGQKINAGLKWPNDLLINNKKVCGILIESEINGDNNEFIIGIGINYSLPQKESWWGDIGELADILPREKLINSILKKITFYAENGYQNWKSAWEKRCIHMGKEIKAISNNQNDYELGKFKGINEDGKMLLKTRNELKIISSGECSIKGIY
;
A
#
# COMPACT_ATOMS: atom_id res chain seq x y z
N ARG A 1 -8.82 6.27 -17.99
CA ARG A 1 -7.91 5.22 -18.53
C ARG A 1 -6.49 5.58 -18.13
N LEU A 2 -5.91 4.80 -17.23
CA LEU A 2 -4.50 4.95 -16.89
C LEU A 2 -3.65 4.37 -18.03
N ARG A 3 -2.96 5.23 -18.77
CA ARG A 3 -1.98 4.84 -19.77
C ARG A 3 -0.63 4.58 -19.11
N ASN A 4 -0.54 3.54 -18.31
CA ASN A 4 0.73 3.12 -17.74
C ASN A 4 0.94 1.63 -18.01
N ASN A 5 2.03 1.29 -18.69
CA ASN A 5 2.32 -0.10 -19.10
C ASN A 5 2.86 -0.95 -17.92
N ASN A 6 3.05 -0.37 -16.75
CA ASN A 6 3.54 -1.09 -15.58
C ASN A 6 2.56 -0.99 -14.40
N PRO A 7 1.82 -2.07 -14.05
CA PRO A 7 0.89 -2.07 -12.93
C PRO A 7 1.60 -2.09 -11.55
N ALA A 8 2.91 -2.41 -11.51
CA ALA A 8 3.60 -2.64 -10.25
C ALA A 8 3.57 -1.44 -9.27
N PRO A 9 3.82 -0.19 -9.67
CA PRO A 9 3.71 0.92 -8.75
C PRO A 9 2.25 1.32 -8.42
N LEU A 10 1.25 0.86 -9.18
CA LEU A 10 -0.13 1.35 -9.04
C LEU A 10 -0.73 1.04 -7.66
N SER A 11 -0.50 -0.17 -7.11
CA SER A 11 -1.00 -0.51 -5.76
C SER A 11 -0.38 0.38 -4.67
N LEU A 12 0.90 0.73 -4.84
CA LEU A 12 1.62 1.61 -3.92
C LEU A 12 1.08 3.04 -3.99
N ILE A 13 0.87 3.54 -5.21
CA ILE A 13 0.32 4.87 -5.45
C ILE A 13 -1.11 4.97 -4.91
N VAL A 14 -1.95 3.97 -5.18
CA VAL A 14 -3.32 3.93 -4.63
C VAL A 14 -3.29 3.92 -3.10
N GLY A 15 -2.39 3.14 -2.49
CA GLY A 15 -2.20 3.14 -1.05
C GLY A 15 -1.82 4.52 -0.50
N LEU A 16 -0.91 5.22 -1.17
CA LEU A 16 -0.54 6.59 -0.83
C LEU A 16 -1.74 7.55 -0.93
N LEU A 17 -2.51 7.48 -2.02
CA LEU A 17 -3.69 8.32 -2.22
C LEU A 17 -4.77 8.09 -1.15
N ILE A 18 -4.97 6.82 -0.73
CA ILE A 18 -5.90 6.49 0.36
C ILE A 18 -5.39 7.07 1.69
N SER A 19 -4.11 6.92 2.01
CA SER A 19 -3.51 7.50 3.21
C SER A 19 -3.67 9.02 3.25
N GLU A 20 -3.43 9.69 2.13
CA GLU A 20 -3.66 11.14 2.01
C GLU A 20 -5.13 11.56 2.07
N ALA A 21 -6.04 10.69 1.59
CA ALA A 21 -7.47 10.94 1.74
C ALA A 21 -7.89 10.86 3.21
N MET A 22 -7.36 9.91 3.97
CA MET A 22 -7.56 9.80 5.41
C MET A 22 -7.06 11.05 6.14
N ASP A 23 -5.86 11.54 5.81
CA ASP A 23 -5.32 12.78 6.38
C ASP A 23 -6.23 13.98 6.10
N SER A 24 -6.65 14.13 4.84
CA SER A 24 -7.48 15.26 4.41
C SER A 24 -8.84 15.28 5.12
N VAL A 25 -9.46 14.10 5.29
CA VAL A 25 -10.79 13.98 5.91
C VAL A 25 -10.71 14.14 7.43
N SER A 26 -9.67 13.55 8.05
CA SER A 26 -9.50 13.60 9.52
C SER A 26 -8.86 14.89 10.03
N GLY A 27 -8.41 15.79 9.15
CA GLY A 27 -7.62 16.96 9.54
C GLY A 27 -6.24 16.56 10.09
N GLN A 28 -5.59 15.56 9.50
CA GLN A 28 -4.26 15.03 9.88
C GLN A 28 -4.20 14.41 11.29
N LYS A 29 -5.34 13.98 11.82
CA LYS A 29 -5.41 13.32 13.14
C LYS A 29 -5.05 11.83 13.08
N ILE A 30 -4.90 11.26 11.87
CA ILE A 30 -4.61 9.85 11.66
C ILE A 30 -3.26 9.73 10.95
N ASN A 31 -2.44 8.83 11.45
CA ASN A 31 -1.20 8.44 10.79
C ASN A 31 -1.38 7.03 10.20
N ALA A 32 -1.88 6.95 8.97
CA ALA A 32 -1.98 5.70 8.24
C ALA A 32 -0.63 5.34 7.62
N GLY A 33 0.00 4.29 8.14
CA GLY A 33 1.25 3.75 7.64
C GLY A 33 1.05 2.84 6.44
N LEU A 34 1.99 2.88 5.48
CA LEU A 34 1.98 2.03 4.29
C LEU A 34 2.85 0.80 4.50
N LYS A 35 2.29 -0.36 4.21
CA LYS A 35 3.00 -1.65 4.22
C LYS A 35 3.07 -2.19 2.80
N TRP A 36 4.30 -2.42 2.33
CA TRP A 36 4.52 -3.06 1.05
C TRP A 36 3.92 -4.47 1.03
N PRO A 37 3.27 -4.93 -0.06
CA PRO A 37 3.10 -4.18 -1.32
C PRO A 37 1.79 -3.37 -1.42
N ASN A 38 0.78 -3.60 -0.56
CA ASN A 38 -0.58 -3.18 -0.87
C ASN A 38 -1.48 -2.95 0.36
N ASP A 39 -0.90 -2.83 1.55
CA ASP A 39 -1.65 -2.70 2.80
C ASP A 39 -1.50 -1.32 3.44
N LEU A 40 -2.56 -0.85 4.11
CA LEU A 40 -2.49 0.29 5.02
C LEU A 40 -2.74 -0.19 6.46
N LEU A 41 -1.98 0.39 7.38
CA LEU A 41 -2.07 0.11 8.80
C LEU A 41 -2.32 1.38 9.60
N ILE A 42 -3.15 1.26 10.64
CA ILE A 42 -3.31 2.25 11.71
C ILE A 42 -3.00 1.52 13.03
N ASN A 43 -2.14 2.09 13.86
CA ASN A 43 -1.69 1.48 15.11
C ASN A 43 -1.17 0.03 14.92
N ASN A 44 -0.38 -0.19 13.87
CA ASN A 44 0.19 -1.48 13.47
C ASN A 44 -0.83 -2.57 13.11
N LYS A 45 -2.10 -2.23 12.92
CA LYS A 45 -3.15 -3.15 12.49
C LYS A 45 -3.60 -2.82 11.07
N LYS A 46 -3.75 -3.86 10.24
CA LYS A 46 -4.21 -3.69 8.86
C LYS A 46 -5.66 -3.22 8.82
N VAL A 47 -5.88 -2.06 8.23
CA VAL A 47 -7.21 -1.45 8.05
C VAL A 47 -7.65 -1.39 6.59
N CYS A 48 -6.71 -1.54 5.65
CA CYS A 48 -7.04 -1.51 4.22
C CYS A 48 -6.11 -2.44 3.44
N GLY A 49 -6.65 -3.08 2.41
CA GLY A 49 -5.93 -3.84 1.41
C GLY A 49 -6.33 -3.40 0.00
N ILE A 50 -5.37 -3.44 -0.93
CA ILE A 50 -5.55 -3.02 -2.32
C ILE A 50 -5.24 -4.20 -3.22
N LEU A 51 -6.12 -4.44 -4.18
CA LEU A 51 -5.94 -5.43 -5.24
C LEU A 51 -5.96 -4.72 -6.59
N ILE A 52 -4.96 -4.98 -7.42
CA ILE A 52 -4.92 -4.49 -8.80
C ILE A 52 -5.00 -5.68 -9.72
N GLU A 53 -6.01 -5.69 -10.56
CA GLU A 53 -6.17 -6.64 -11.66
C GLU A 53 -5.99 -5.89 -12.97
N SER A 54 -5.33 -6.52 -13.95
CA SER A 54 -5.09 -5.93 -15.26
C SER A 54 -5.66 -6.83 -16.35
N GLU A 55 -6.42 -6.23 -17.27
CA GLU A 55 -6.82 -6.86 -18.53
C GLU A 55 -6.03 -6.22 -19.66
N ILE A 56 -5.33 -7.06 -20.43
CA ILE A 56 -4.56 -6.64 -21.59
C ILE A 56 -5.41 -6.88 -22.83
N ASN A 57 -5.96 -5.80 -23.41
CA ASN A 57 -6.72 -5.86 -24.64
C ASN A 57 -5.98 -5.08 -25.76
N GLY A 58 -5.08 -5.76 -26.48
CA GLY A 58 -4.24 -5.14 -27.52
C GLY A 58 -3.35 -4.04 -26.94
N ASP A 59 -3.42 -2.84 -27.48
CA ASP A 59 -2.64 -1.66 -27.03
C ASP A 59 -3.23 -0.95 -25.80
N ASN A 60 -4.37 -1.43 -25.27
CA ASN A 60 -5.02 -0.83 -24.11
C ASN A 60 -4.88 -1.72 -22.89
N ASN A 61 -4.18 -1.23 -21.88
CA ASN A 61 -4.16 -1.84 -20.55
C ASN A 61 -5.26 -1.21 -19.70
N GLU A 62 -6.23 -2.03 -19.28
CA GLU A 62 -7.26 -1.64 -18.33
C GLU A 62 -6.91 -2.18 -16.96
N PHE A 63 -7.06 -1.33 -15.93
CA PHE A 63 -6.81 -1.72 -14.55
C PHE A 63 -8.09 -1.64 -13.74
N ILE A 64 -8.39 -2.72 -13.03
CA ILE A 64 -9.45 -2.78 -12.04
C ILE A 64 -8.80 -2.60 -10.67
N ILE A 65 -9.22 -1.58 -9.93
CA ILE A 65 -8.68 -1.26 -8.61
C ILE A 65 -9.69 -1.67 -7.55
N GLY A 66 -9.41 -2.78 -6.86
CA GLY A 66 -10.15 -3.22 -5.69
C GLY A 66 -9.57 -2.58 -4.41
N ILE A 67 -10.43 -1.89 -3.63
CA ILE A 67 -10.04 -1.26 -2.36
C ILE A 67 -10.94 -1.83 -1.26
N GLY A 68 -10.35 -2.60 -0.35
CA GLY A 68 -11.02 -3.12 0.83
C GLY A 68 -10.65 -2.32 2.07
N ILE A 69 -11.60 -1.57 2.65
CA ILE A 69 -11.40 -0.83 3.91
C ILE A 69 -12.21 -1.52 5.00
N ASN A 70 -11.54 -1.93 6.07
CA ASN A 70 -12.19 -2.46 7.27
C ASN A 70 -12.82 -1.31 8.04
N TYR A 71 -14.11 -1.09 7.82
CA TYR A 71 -14.83 -0.02 8.53
C TYR A 71 -15.33 -0.47 9.90
N SER A 72 -15.87 -1.70 9.99
CA SER A 72 -16.24 -2.35 11.25
C SER A 72 -16.14 -3.85 11.07
N LEU A 73 -15.39 -4.51 11.93
CA LEU A 73 -15.17 -5.95 11.89
C LEU A 73 -15.87 -6.63 13.08
N PRO A 74 -16.74 -7.63 12.85
CA PRO A 74 -17.41 -8.37 13.92
C PRO A 74 -16.44 -9.23 14.72
N GLN A 75 -15.37 -9.73 14.08
CA GLN A 75 -14.28 -10.49 14.70
C GLN A 75 -12.96 -9.92 14.20
N LYS A 76 -11.98 -9.80 15.08
CA LYS A 76 -10.65 -9.26 14.76
C LYS A 76 -9.59 -10.30 15.06
N GLU A 77 -8.86 -10.70 14.02
CA GLU A 77 -7.55 -11.31 14.23
C GLU A 77 -6.60 -10.30 14.86
N SER A 78 -5.56 -10.77 15.55
CA SER A 78 -4.65 -9.89 16.29
C SER A 78 -4.00 -8.80 15.43
N TRP A 79 -3.85 -9.06 14.12
CA TRP A 79 -3.22 -8.17 13.14
C TRP A 79 -4.22 -7.39 12.28
N TRP A 80 -5.55 -7.61 12.45
CA TRP A 80 -6.59 -6.84 11.79
C TRP A 80 -7.04 -5.67 12.66
N GLY A 81 -7.22 -4.53 12.01
CA GLY A 81 -7.87 -3.36 12.58
C GLY A 81 -9.05 -2.91 11.73
N ASP A 82 -9.86 -2.06 12.31
CA ASP A 82 -10.88 -1.32 11.57
C ASP A 82 -10.85 0.16 11.96
N ILE A 83 -11.59 0.96 11.21
CA ILE A 83 -11.69 2.40 11.43
C ILE A 83 -13.01 2.82 12.07
N GLY A 84 -13.79 1.87 12.64
CA GLY A 84 -15.09 2.17 13.23
C GLY A 84 -15.02 3.15 14.40
N GLU A 85 -14.00 3.02 15.26
CA GLU A 85 -13.76 3.97 16.35
C GLU A 85 -13.32 5.37 15.88
N LEU A 86 -12.98 5.51 14.61
CA LEU A 86 -12.58 6.76 13.96
C LEU A 86 -13.70 7.36 13.10
N ALA A 87 -14.92 6.82 13.15
CA ALA A 87 -16.03 7.20 12.28
C ALA A 87 -16.37 8.69 12.37
N ASP A 88 -16.21 9.31 13.54
CA ASP A 88 -16.48 10.74 13.75
C ASP A 88 -15.50 11.62 12.98
N ILE A 89 -14.25 11.19 12.84
CA ILE A 89 -13.20 11.93 12.13
C ILE A 89 -12.94 11.40 10.72
N LEU A 90 -13.43 10.18 10.41
CA LEU A 90 -13.43 9.56 9.08
C LEU A 90 -14.84 9.14 8.64
N PRO A 91 -15.78 10.06 8.43
CA PRO A 91 -17.09 9.70 7.91
C PRO A 91 -16.97 8.97 6.58
N ARG A 92 -17.64 7.82 6.47
CA ARG A 92 -17.50 6.88 5.34
C ARG A 92 -17.67 7.54 3.97
N GLU A 93 -18.72 8.33 3.81
CA GLU A 93 -19.00 9.00 2.52
C GLU A 93 -17.93 10.03 2.17
N LYS A 94 -17.46 10.81 3.14
CA LYS A 94 -16.39 11.78 2.93
C LYS A 94 -15.10 11.12 2.54
N LEU A 95 -14.76 9.98 3.18
CA LEU A 95 -13.57 9.22 2.86
C LEU A 95 -13.64 8.64 1.45
N ILE A 96 -14.73 7.99 1.08
CA ILE A 96 -14.94 7.44 -0.27
C ILE A 96 -14.82 8.55 -1.32
N ASN A 97 -15.51 9.66 -1.15
CA ASN A 97 -15.45 10.78 -2.07
C ASN A 97 -14.04 11.38 -2.19
N SER A 98 -13.30 11.47 -1.08
CA SER A 98 -11.91 11.95 -1.10
C SER A 98 -11.00 10.98 -1.87
N ILE A 99 -11.13 9.67 -1.65
CA ILE A 99 -10.38 8.64 -2.36
C ILE A 99 -10.65 8.72 -3.86
N LEU A 100 -11.93 8.75 -4.26
CA LEU A 100 -12.30 8.82 -5.69
C LEU A 100 -11.74 10.08 -6.36
N LYS A 101 -11.86 11.24 -5.72
CA LYS A 101 -11.29 12.50 -6.25
C LYS A 101 -9.78 12.40 -6.46
N LYS A 102 -9.05 11.84 -5.49
CA LYS A 102 -7.59 11.68 -5.60
C LYS A 102 -7.19 10.70 -6.69
N ILE A 103 -7.88 9.57 -6.81
CA ILE A 103 -7.62 8.57 -7.88
C ILE A 103 -7.92 9.18 -9.26
N THR A 104 -9.04 9.89 -9.42
CA THR A 104 -9.37 10.56 -10.70
C THR A 104 -8.33 11.61 -11.05
N PHE A 105 -7.94 12.45 -10.10
CA PHE A 105 -6.90 13.45 -10.31
C PHE A 105 -5.56 12.81 -10.71
N TYR A 106 -5.17 11.72 -10.05
CA TYR A 106 -3.98 10.95 -10.40
C TYR A 106 -4.06 10.38 -11.82
N ALA A 107 -5.21 9.86 -12.22
CA ALA A 107 -5.43 9.29 -13.55
C ALA A 107 -5.19 10.31 -14.67
N GLU A 108 -5.49 11.58 -14.42
CA GLU A 108 -5.34 12.67 -15.37
C GLU A 108 -3.95 13.32 -15.36
N ASN A 109 -3.36 13.46 -14.16
CA ASN A 109 -2.18 14.31 -13.95
C ASN A 109 -0.92 13.52 -13.55
N GLY A 110 -1.05 12.23 -13.18
CA GLY A 110 0.02 11.45 -12.56
C GLY A 110 0.32 11.90 -11.13
N TYR A 111 1.40 11.37 -10.57
CA TYR A 111 1.90 11.75 -9.25
C TYR A 111 3.42 11.88 -9.29
N GLN A 112 3.91 13.11 -9.34
CA GLN A 112 5.35 13.38 -9.27
C GLN A 112 5.88 13.05 -7.85
N ASN A 113 7.09 12.49 -7.78
CA ASN A 113 7.73 12.12 -6.51
C ASN A 113 6.94 11.13 -5.62
N TRP A 114 6.02 10.34 -6.22
CA TRP A 114 5.19 9.36 -5.50
C TRP A 114 6.03 8.41 -4.63
N LYS A 115 7.17 7.98 -5.13
CA LYS A 115 8.09 7.07 -4.43
C LYS A 115 8.57 7.66 -3.10
N SER A 116 9.08 8.89 -3.13
CA SER A 116 9.53 9.58 -1.92
C SER A 116 8.38 9.82 -0.93
N ALA A 117 7.19 10.16 -1.42
CA ALA A 117 6.01 10.34 -0.59
C ALA A 117 5.55 9.02 0.04
N TRP A 118 5.60 7.92 -0.72
CA TRP A 118 5.29 6.59 -0.23
C TRP A 118 6.30 6.12 0.83
N GLU A 119 7.60 6.27 0.56
CA GLU A 119 8.67 5.86 1.48
C GLU A 119 8.61 6.58 2.82
N LYS A 120 8.22 7.86 2.84
CA LYS A 120 8.00 8.63 4.07
C LYS A 120 6.90 8.04 4.97
N ARG A 121 5.92 7.34 4.38
CA ARG A 121 4.81 6.70 5.10
C ARG A 121 5.03 5.21 5.32
N CYS A 122 6.09 4.63 4.74
CA CYS A 122 6.36 3.21 4.83
C CYS A 122 6.79 2.82 6.25
N ILE A 123 6.03 1.91 6.85
CA ILE A 123 6.29 1.44 8.22
C ILE A 123 7.57 0.61 8.35
N HIS A 124 8.08 0.10 7.23
CA HIS A 124 9.27 -0.77 7.20
C HIS A 124 10.58 -0.03 6.94
N MET A 125 10.54 1.24 6.56
CA MET A 125 11.76 1.98 6.20
C MET A 125 12.86 1.86 7.24
N GLY A 126 14.00 1.31 6.81
CA GLY A 126 15.17 1.14 7.65
C GLY A 126 15.09 0.02 8.70
N LYS A 127 14.00 -0.73 8.78
CA LYS A 127 13.81 -1.82 9.75
C LYS A 127 14.23 -3.17 9.19
N GLU A 128 14.60 -4.09 10.08
CA GLU A 128 14.77 -5.50 9.74
C GLU A 128 13.40 -6.13 9.48
N ILE A 129 13.31 -6.88 8.39
CA ILE A 129 12.09 -7.58 7.98
C ILE A 129 12.39 -9.01 7.58
N LYS A 130 11.35 -9.84 7.63
CA LYS A 130 11.32 -11.19 7.10
C LYS A 130 10.51 -11.19 5.81
N ALA A 131 11.15 -11.39 4.67
CA ALA A 131 10.51 -11.59 3.38
C ALA A 131 10.27 -13.10 3.19
N ILE A 132 9.00 -13.52 3.13
CA ILE A 132 8.61 -14.93 3.04
C ILE A 132 8.20 -15.22 1.62
N SER A 133 8.87 -16.19 0.98
CA SER A 133 8.52 -16.64 -0.36
C SER A 133 7.08 -17.21 -0.42
N ASN A 134 6.46 -17.15 -1.59
CA ASN A 134 5.08 -17.61 -1.78
C ASN A 134 4.88 -19.11 -1.51
N ASN A 135 5.93 -19.93 -1.66
CA ASN A 135 5.90 -21.35 -1.27
C ASN A 135 6.04 -21.58 0.24
N GLN A 136 6.15 -20.50 1.04
CA GLN A 136 6.21 -20.47 2.51
C GLN A 136 7.37 -21.25 3.16
N ASN A 137 8.20 -21.95 2.39
CA ASN A 137 9.30 -22.74 2.91
C ASN A 137 10.60 -21.94 3.06
N ASP A 138 10.75 -20.88 2.28
CA ASP A 138 11.93 -20.05 2.25
C ASP A 138 11.63 -18.63 2.70
N TYR A 139 12.58 -18.04 3.40
CA TYR A 139 12.49 -16.64 3.77
C TYR A 139 13.88 -15.98 3.74
N GLU A 140 13.86 -14.68 3.59
CA GLU A 140 15.05 -13.85 3.70
C GLU A 140 14.92 -12.82 4.81
N LEU A 141 15.99 -12.66 5.56
CA LEU A 141 16.13 -11.61 6.56
C LEU A 141 16.97 -10.47 6.00
N GLY A 142 16.53 -9.25 6.19
CA GLY A 142 17.29 -8.11 5.76
C GLY A 142 16.62 -6.79 6.13
N LYS A 143 17.36 -5.72 5.88
CA LYS A 143 16.91 -4.36 6.14
C LYS A 143 16.15 -3.84 4.93
N PHE A 144 14.90 -3.39 5.13
CA PHE A 144 14.11 -2.72 4.12
C PHE A 144 14.73 -1.37 3.78
N LYS A 145 15.17 -1.17 2.53
CA LYS A 145 15.90 0.02 2.07
C LYS A 145 15.04 0.95 1.23
N GLY A 146 13.81 0.58 0.95
CA GLY A 146 12.87 1.33 0.11
C GLY A 146 12.37 0.50 -1.06
N ILE A 147 11.96 1.19 -2.09
CA ILE A 147 11.45 0.62 -3.34
C ILE A 147 12.16 1.24 -4.55
N ASN A 148 12.21 0.51 -5.68
CA ASN A 148 12.68 1.08 -6.95
C ASN A 148 11.53 1.79 -7.69
N GLU A 149 11.81 2.31 -8.88
CA GLU A 149 10.82 3.02 -9.71
C GLU A 149 9.67 2.12 -10.18
N ASP A 150 9.89 0.80 -10.26
CA ASP A 150 8.85 -0.18 -10.58
C ASP A 150 8.04 -0.62 -9.35
N GLY A 151 8.28 -0.06 -8.18
CA GLY A 151 7.63 -0.44 -6.93
C GLY A 151 8.13 -1.76 -6.32
N LYS A 152 9.23 -2.32 -6.82
CA LYS A 152 9.85 -3.51 -6.26
C LYS A 152 10.60 -3.17 -4.98
N MET A 153 10.54 -4.07 -4.00
CA MET A 153 11.22 -3.93 -2.72
C MET A 153 12.74 -4.03 -2.84
N LEU A 154 13.45 -3.13 -2.16
CA LEU A 154 14.91 -3.17 -1.99
C LEU A 154 15.25 -3.73 -0.60
N LEU A 155 15.72 -4.96 -0.56
CA LEU A 155 16.08 -5.68 0.66
C LEU A 155 17.60 -5.81 0.77
N LYS A 156 18.22 -5.16 1.76
CA LYS A 156 19.65 -5.30 2.07
C LYS A 156 19.83 -6.50 3.00
N THR A 157 20.27 -7.61 2.46
CA THR A 157 20.72 -8.79 3.20
C THR A 157 22.15 -8.60 3.70
N ARG A 158 22.71 -9.60 4.39
CA ARG A 158 24.13 -9.58 4.81
C ARG A 158 25.10 -9.47 3.64
N ASN A 159 24.78 -10.10 2.51
CA ASN A 159 25.71 -10.26 1.40
C ASN A 159 25.47 -9.27 0.26
N GLU A 160 24.21 -8.92 -0.02
CA GLU A 160 23.84 -8.15 -1.20
C GLU A 160 22.59 -7.30 -1.00
N LEU A 161 22.30 -6.43 -1.99
CA LEU A 161 21.03 -5.74 -2.12
C LEU A 161 20.16 -6.50 -3.12
N LYS A 162 19.05 -7.08 -2.65
CA LYS A 162 18.08 -7.81 -3.49
C LYS A 162 16.95 -6.90 -3.93
N ILE A 163 16.47 -7.12 -5.14
CA ILE A 163 15.27 -6.49 -5.71
C ILE A 163 14.19 -7.56 -5.79
N ILE A 164 13.10 -7.40 -5.06
CA ILE A 164 12.05 -8.43 -4.90
C ILE A 164 10.71 -7.87 -5.39
N SER A 165 10.03 -8.64 -6.25
CA SER A 165 8.72 -8.29 -6.80
C SER A 165 7.59 -8.65 -5.83
N SER A 166 6.47 -7.92 -5.88
CA SER A 166 5.31 -8.11 -4.99
C SER A 166 4.67 -9.50 -5.10
N GLY A 167 4.75 -10.14 -6.29
CA GLY A 167 4.25 -11.49 -6.51
C GLY A 167 5.17 -12.59 -5.98
N GLU A 168 6.37 -12.29 -5.50
CA GLU A 168 7.35 -13.29 -5.08
C GLU A 168 7.34 -13.56 -3.58
N CYS A 169 6.94 -12.60 -2.78
CA CYS A 169 6.94 -12.74 -1.33
C CYS A 169 5.92 -11.87 -0.59
N SER A 170 5.68 -12.23 0.67
CA SER A 170 5.00 -11.42 1.67
C SER A 170 5.97 -10.93 2.74
N ILE A 171 5.65 -9.81 3.40
CA ILE A 171 6.46 -9.26 4.49
C ILE A 171 5.80 -9.56 5.84
N LYS A 172 6.56 -10.15 6.76
CA LYS A 172 6.26 -10.11 8.19
C LYS A 172 7.25 -9.18 8.89
N GLY A 173 6.74 -8.22 9.64
CA GLY A 173 7.56 -7.36 10.49
C GLY A 173 8.12 -8.17 11.66
N ILE A 174 9.35 -7.82 12.07
CA ILE A 174 10.02 -8.36 13.25
C ILE A 174 10.04 -7.23 14.30
N TYR A 175 8.87 -6.60 14.55
CA TYR A 175 8.73 -5.49 15.51
C TYR A 175 7.37 -5.54 16.18
#